data_f2281063d7f1a5ea407435cfa319dc4f
#
_entry.id   f2281063d7f1a5ea407435cfa319dc4f
#
_cell.length_a   1.000
_cell.length_b   1.000
_cell.length_c   1.000
_cell.angle_alpha   90.00
_cell.angle_beta   90.00
_cell.angle_gamma   90.00
#
_symmetry.space_group_name_H-M   'P 1'
#
loop_
_entity.id
_entity.type
_entity.pdbx_description
1 polymer ?
#
loop_
_entity_poly.entity_id
_entity_poly.type
_entity_poly.pdbx_seq_one_letter_code
_entity_poly.pdbx_strand_id
1 'polypeptide(L)'
;MLKRFFVVVGVCLALGIAAHAQEFPKAEVFGGYSYGNFGPTAFGAGRTNVNGWNASLGVNVNHWFGLVSDFGGHYGSFSATLPSPIIIPTCVPLGCSIQTSETDKFHSFLFGPQFSFRTKKLTPFVHALFGGSRLNRSGTDTFTPPPPGTPFTFKFSTSTTNFAFAGGGGVDYKFSERLAWRAQADYFEIGIPNRTLNNVRVSTGLVIHF
;
A
#
# COMPACT_ATOMS: atom_id res chain seq x y z
N MET A 1 18.79 -16.14 4.47
CA MET A 1 17.94 -15.30 3.62
C MET A 1 18.61 -13.97 3.24
N LEU A 2 19.25 -13.27 4.14
CA LEU A 2 19.93 -11.97 3.89
C LEU A 2 21.00 -12.04 2.76
N LYS A 3 21.86 -13.09 2.73
CA LYS A 3 22.87 -13.28 1.67
C LYS A 3 22.27 -13.39 0.26
N ARG A 4 21.12 -14.04 0.10
CA ARG A 4 20.44 -14.17 -1.20
C ARG A 4 19.82 -12.84 -1.66
N PHE A 5 19.35 -12.01 -0.72
CA PHE A 5 18.84 -10.69 -1.01
C PHE A 5 19.94 -9.76 -1.56
N PHE A 6 21.12 -9.74 -0.93
CA PHE A 6 22.26 -8.94 -1.43
C PHE A 6 22.80 -9.41 -2.79
N VAL A 7 22.74 -10.71 -3.09
CA VAL A 7 23.12 -11.22 -4.41
C VAL A 7 22.15 -10.74 -5.50
N VAL A 8 20.84 -10.76 -5.24
CA VAL A 8 19.84 -10.28 -6.21
C VAL A 8 19.99 -8.78 -6.44
N VAL A 9 20.19 -7.99 -5.39
CA VAL A 9 20.44 -6.55 -5.50
C VAL A 9 21.74 -6.26 -6.25
N GLY A 10 22.81 -7.03 -5.99
CA GLY A 10 24.09 -6.91 -6.68
C GLY A 10 24.00 -7.26 -8.18
N VAL A 11 23.25 -8.29 -8.55
CA VAL A 11 23.00 -8.67 -9.95
C VAL A 11 22.17 -7.60 -10.67
N CYS A 12 21.14 -7.02 -10.04
CA CYS A 12 20.37 -5.92 -10.61
C CYS A 12 21.21 -4.66 -10.83
N LEU A 13 22.14 -4.35 -9.93
CA LEU A 13 23.09 -3.23 -10.09
C LEU A 13 24.13 -3.50 -11.20
N ALA A 14 24.60 -4.73 -11.35
CA ALA A 14 25.58 -5.10 -12.38
C ALA A 14 24.99 -5.08 -13.81
N LEU A 15 23.70 -5.40 -13.98
CA LEU A 15 23.01 -5.34 -15.27
C LEU A 15 22.79 -3.90 -15.76
N GLY A 16 22.84 -2.89 -14.87
CA GLY A 16 22.70 -1.47 -15.21
C GLY A 16 23.90 -0.83 -15.91
N ILE A 17 25.08 -1.51 -15.97
CA ILE A 17 26.32 -0.91 -16.48
C ILE A 17 26.46 -1.02 -18.00
N ALA A 18 25.67 -1.87 -18.67
CA ALA A 18 25.81 -2.19 -20.10
C ALA A 18 25.01 -1.29 -21.08
N ALA A 19 24.36 -0.21 -20.62
CA ALA A 19 23.38 0.53 -21.42
C ALA A 19 23.88 1.91 -21.90
N HIS A 20 25.01 1.99 -22.56
CA HIS A 20 25.61 3.26 -23.01
C HIS A 20 25.21 3.76 -24.41
N ALA A 21 24.14 3.29 -25.02
CA ALA A 21 23.78 3.71 -26.39
C ALA A 21 22.28 3.84 -26.67
N GLN A 22 21.47 4.33 -25.70
CA GLN A 22 20.03 4.43 -25.96
C GLN A 22 19.41 5.77 -25.46
N GLU A 23 18.54 6.35 -26.30
CA GLU A 23 17.86 7.62 -26.08
C GLU A 23 16.88 7.64 -24.89
N PHE A 24 16.63 6.51 -24.23
CA PHE A 24 15.75 6.40 -23.07
C PHE A 24 16.29 5.40 -22.03
N PRO A 25 16.02 5.60 -20.72
CA PRO A 25 16.47 4.69 -19.67
C PRO A 25 15.82 3.30 -19.85
N LYS A 26 16.62 2.23 -19.73
CA LYS A 26 16.12 0.86 -19.86
C LYS A 26 15.43 0.36 -18.62
N ALA A 27 15.89 0.81 -17.47
CA ALA A 27 15.30 0.46 -16.18
C ALA A 27 15.16 1.71 -15.31
N GLU A 28 14.19 1.68 -14.43
CA GLU A 28 13.97 2.71 -13.43
C GLU A 28 13.62 2.08 -12.09
N VAL A 29 14.14 2.65 -11.02
CA VAL A 29 13.83 2.26 -9.65
C VAL A 29 13.25 3.48 -8.94
N PHE A 30 12.04 3.33 -8.43
CA PHE A 30 11.39 4.36 -7.61
C PHE A 30 11.37 3.91 -6.16
N GLY A 31 11.52 4.86 -5.25
CA GLY A 31 11.30 4.68 -3.83
C GLY A 31 10.80 5.96 -3.18
N GLY A 32 9.78 5.85 -2.34
CA GLY A 32 9.20 7.04 -1.75
C GLY A 32 8.18 6.78 -0.64
N TYR A 33 7.69 7.90 -0.12
CA TYR A 33 6.59 7.94 0.83
C TYR A 33 5.27 7.75 0.11
N SER A 34 4.34 7.07 0.78
CA SER A 34 3.01 6.82 0.26
C SER A 34 1.94 7.08 1.33
N TYR A 35 0.92 7.80 0.93
CA TYR A 35 -0.28 8.06 1.72
C TYR A 35 -1.46 7.38 1.06
N GLY A 36 -2.28 6.68 1.86
CA GLY A 36 -3.48 6.01 1.39
C GLY A 36 -4.71 6.41 2.18
N ASN A 37 -5.84 6.54 1.48
CA ASN A 37 -7.15 6.67 2.11
C ASN A 37 -7.94 5.41 1.78
N PHE A 38 -7.95 4.46 2.74
CA PHE A 38 -8.53 3.14 2.55
C PHE A 38 -9.98 3.07 3.04
N GLY A 39 -10.81 2.35 2.27
CA GLY A 39 -12.24 2.15 2.51
C GLY A 39 -12.53 1.36 3.77
N PRO A 40 -13.82 1.17 4.10
CA PRO A 40 -14.26 0.90 5.46
C PRO A 40 -13.54 -0.30 6.09
N THR A 41 -13.07 -0.07 7.30
CA THR A 41 -12.57 -1.10 8.21
C THR A 41 -13.68 -2.11 8.55
N ALA A 42 -13.33 -3.22 9.17
CA ALA A 42 -14.27 -4.33 9.45
C ALA A 42 -15.52 -3.92 10.25
N PHE A 43 -15.50 -2.81 10.95
CA PHE A 43 -16.60 -2.35 11.80
C PHE A 43 -17.49 -1.26 11.17
N GLY A 44 -17.41 -1.03 9.85
CA GLY A 44 -18.25 -0.03 9.19
C GLY A 44 -17.92 1.43 9.57
N ALA A 45 -16.89 1.65 10.37
CA ALA A 45 -16.31 2.96 10.59
C ALA A 45 -15.72 3.45 9.26
N GLY A 46 -15.85 4.73 8.98
CA GLY A 46 -15.50 5.35 7.71
C GLY A 46 -14.09 5.05 7.18
N ARG A 47 -13.68 5.78 6.19
CA ARG A 47 -12.36 5.63 5.57
C ARG A 47 -11.24 5.96 6.56
N THR A 48 -10.14 5.20 6.49
CA THR A 48 -8.97 5.39 7.35
C THR A 48 -7.79 5.89 6.52
N ASN A 49 -7.12 6.89 7.06
CA ASN A 49 -5.88 7.40 6.50
C ASN A 49 -4.71 6.55 6.99
N VAL A 50 -3.89 6.07 6.06
CA VAL A 50 -2.73 5.24 6.35
C VAL A 50 -1.49 5.83 5.70
N ASN A 51 -0.37 5.71 6.38
CA ASN A 51 0.92 6.17 5.90
C ASN A 51 1.82 4.97 5.62
N GLY A 52 2.76 5.15 4.70
CA GLY A 52 3.63 4.05 4.35
C GLY A 52 4.69 4.40 3.33
N TRP A 53 5.11 3.38 2.61
CA TRP A 53 6.10 3.49 1.55
C TRP A 53 5.60 2.83 0.27
N ASN A 54 6.15 3.29 -0.85
CA ASN A 54 5.95 2.67 -2.15
C ASN A 54 7.31 2.58 -2.86
N ALA A 55 7.56 1.44 -3.48
CA ALA A 55 8.74 1.21 -4.30
C ALA A 55 8.32 0.52 -5.59
N SER A 56 8.95 0.88 -6.70
CA SER A 56 8.69 0.19 -7.96
C SER A 56 9.96 -0.02 -8.78
N LEU A 57 9.94 -1.08 -9.57
CA LEU A 57 10.95 -1.41 -10.57
C LEU A 57 10.28 -1.41 -11.94
N GLY A 58 10.72 -0.52 -12.82
CA GLY A 58 10.26 -0.41 -14.20
C GLY A 58 11.32 -0.91 -15.18
N VAL A 59 10.88 -1.61 -16.22
CA VAL A 59 11.69 -1.99 -17.38
C VAL A 59 11.03 -1.44 -18.62
N ASN A 60 11.72 -0.54 -19.32
CA ASN A 60 11.22 0.11 -20.51
C ASN A 60 11.55 -0.70 -21.76
N VAL A 61 10.52 -1.12 -22.48
CA VAL A 61 10.63 -1.89 -23.73
C VAL A 61 10.96 -0.96 -24.89
N ASN A 62 10.35 0.21 -24.90
CA ASN A 62 10.61 1.26 -25.88
C ASN A 62 10.43 2.67 -25.25
N HIS A 63 10.50 3.71 -26.07
CA HIS A 63 10.42 5.11 -25.61
C HIS A 63 9.13 5.48 -24.84
N TRP A 64 8.03 4.78 -25.08
CA TRP A 64 6.72 5.13 -24.51
C TRP A 64 6.08 3.98 -23.69
N PHE A 65 6.58 2.74 -23.81
CA PHE A 65 5.99 1.57 -23.15
C PHE A 65 7.01 0.85 -22.28
N GLY A 66 6.59 0.46 -21.07
CA GLY A 66 7.35 -0.35 -20.13
C GLY A 66 6.45 -1.25 -19.30
N LEU A 67 7.08 -2.11 -18.53
CA LEU A 67 6.47 -2.97 -17.52
C LEU A 67 6.96 -2.55 -16.15
N VAL A 68 6.06 -2.50 -15.17
CA VAL A 68 6.34 -2.06 -13.81
C VAL A 68 5.93 -3.14 -12.82
N SER A 69 6.79 -3.38 -11.83
CA SER A 69 6.48 -4.10 -10.60
C SER A 69 6.42 -3.10 -9.46
N ASP A 70 5.30 -3.02 -8.77
CA ASP A 70 5.02 -2.05 -7.71
C ASP A 70 4.82 -2.78 -6.37
N PHE A 71 5.49 -2.29 -5.34
CA PHE A 71 5.45 -2.81 -3.99
C PHE A 71 5.06 -1.69 -3.04
N GLY A 72 4.07 -1.94 -2.18
CA GLY A 72 3.61 -0.95 -1.21
C GLY A 72 3.45 -1.54 0.18
N GLY A 73 3.73 -0.73 1.19
CA GLY A 73 3.45 -1.05 2.58
C GLY A 73 2.80 0.14 3.26
N HIS A 74 1.60 -0.05 3.83
CA HIS A 74 0.84 0.98 4.52
C HIS A 74 0.47 0.51 5.92
N TYR A 75 0.51 1.42 6.87
CA TYR A 75 0.32 1.13 8.29
C TYR A 75 -0.68 2.12 8.88
N GLY A 76 -1.64 1.60 9.63
CA GLY A 76 -2.64 2.39 10.32
C GLY A 76 -2.99 1.77 11.66
N SER A 77 -3.49 2.59 12.57
CA SER A 77 -4.06 2.16 13.83
C SER A 77 -5.40 2.83 14.05
N PHE A 78 -6.30 2.10 14.67
CA PHE A 78 -7.63 2.57 14.99
C PHE A 78 -7.95 2.19 16.42
N SER A 79 -8.59 3.10 17.15
CA SER A 79 -9.13 2.82 18.48
C SER A 79 -10.51 3.44 18.59
N ALA A 80 -11.46 2.66 19.08
CA ALA A 80 -12.82 3.13 19.34
C ALA A 80 -13.39 2.48 20.59
N THR A 81 -14.27 3.21 21.24
CA THR A 81 -15.12 2.67 22.30
C THR A 81 -16.55 2.64 21.79
N LEU A 82 -17.15 1.47 21.73
CA LEU A 82 -18.48 1.26 21.19
C LEU A 82 -19.37 0.68 22.30
N PRO A 83 -20.68 1.00 22.30
CA PRO A 83 -21.65 0.25 23.09
C PRO A 83 -21.57 -1.23 22.67
N SER A 84 -21.55 -2.14 23.62
CA SER A 84 -21.53 -3.56 23.30
C SER A 84 -22.85 -3.98 22.65
N PRO A 85 -22.81 -4.60 21.44
CA PRO A 85 -24.01 -5.18 20.85
C PRO A 85 -24.41 -6.51 21.55
N ILE A 86 -23.59 -7.01 22.45
CA ILE A 86 -23.82 -8.27 23.14
C ILE A 86 -24.76 -8.02 24.32
N ILE A 87 -25.99 -8.51 24.21
CA ILE A 87 -26.98 -8.50 25.27
C ILE A 87 -26.72 -9.71 26.16
N ILE A 88 -25.89 -9.53 27.18
CA ILE A 88 -25.79 -10.49 28.27
C ILE A 88 -26.55 -9.97 29.52
N PRO A 89 -27.08 -10.83 30.36
CA PRO A 89 -27.87 -10.40 31.53
C PRO A 89 -27.16 -9.37 32.42
N THR A 90 -25.83 -9.41 32.49
CA THR A 90 -25.01 -8.46 33.25
C THR A 90 -24.88 -7.09 32.62
N CYS A 91 -25.27 -6.93 31.36
CA CYS A 91 -25.21 -5.63 30.64
C CYS A 91 -26.54 -4.85 30.67
N VAL A 92 -27.60 -5.42 31.20
CA VAL A 92 -28.94 -4.80 31.27
C VAL A 92 -29.25 -4.43 32.71
N PRO A 93 -29.67 -3.20 33.03
CA PRO A 93 -29.99 -2.06 32.14
C PRO A 93 -28.84 -1.06 31.93
N LEU A 94 -27.69 -1.25 32.57
CA LEU A 94 -26.60 -0.25 32.66
C LEU A 94 -25.71 -0.17 31.42
N GLY A 95 -25.83 -1.14 30.47
CA GLY A 95 -25.03 -1.19 29.26
C GLY A 95 -23.60 -1.71 29.50
N CYS A 96 -23.00 -2.30 28.47
CA CYS A 96 -21.59 -2.67 28.43
C CYS A 96 -20.88 -1.88 27.33
N SER A 97 -19.58 -1.70 27.47
CA SER A 97 -18.74 -1.10 26.41
C SER A 97 -17.65 -2.05 25.94
N ILE A 98 -17.33 -1.94 24.67
CA ILE A 98 -16.16 -2.59 24.08
C ILE A 98 -15.19 -1.50 23.63
N GLN A 99 -13.98 -1.55 24.15
CA GLN A 99 -12.86 -0.75 23.67
C GLN A 99 -12.03 -1.59 22.72
N THR A 100 -12.06 -1.25 21.44
CA THR A 100 -11.28 -1.89 20.39
C THR A 100 -10.04 -1.07 20.10
N SER A 101 -8.87 -1.70 20.09
CA SER A 101 -7.62 -1.11 19.59
C SER A 101 -7.05 -2.05 18.53
N GLU A 102 -6.90 -1.54 17.32
CA GLU A 102 -6.55 -2.33 16.15
C GLU A 102 -5.37 -1.70 15.40
N THR A 103 -4.48 -2.54 14.89
CA THR A 103 -3.37 -2.15 14.01
C THR A 103 -3.49 -2.93 12.71
N ASP A 104 -3.56 -2.18 11.62
CA ASP A 104 -3.63 -2.69 10.26
C ASP A 104 -2.28 -2.51 9.56
N LYS A 105 -1.80 -3.60 8.94
CA LYS A 105 -0.62 -3.63 8.07
C LYS A 105 -1.04 -4.13 6.71
N PHE A 106 -0.98 -3.25 5.74
CA PHE A 106 -1.36 -3.55 4.37
C PHE A 106 -0.14 -3.59 3.47
N HIS A 107 0.04 -4.68 2.72
CA HIS A 107 1.10 -4.83 1.72
C HIS A 107 0.50 -5.12 0.35
N SER A 108 1.03 -4.49 -0.69
CA SER A 108 0.63 -4.72 -2.08
C SER A 108 1.80 -5.16 -2.94
N PHE A 109 1.52 -6.05 -3.89
CA PHE A 109 2.46 -6.58 -4.88
C PHE A 109 1.74 -6.58 -6.21
N LEU A 110 2.02 -5.60 -7.05
CA LEU A 110 1.33 -5.39 -8.30
C LEU A 110 2.32 -5.38 -9.46
N PHE A 111 1.83 -5.74 -10.64
CA PHE A 111 2.61 -5.77 -11.86
C PHE A 111 1.72 -5.34 -13.04
N GLY A 112 2.29 -4.63 -14.02
CA GLY A 112 1.52 -4.28 -15.21
C GLY A 112 2.21 -3.30 -16.15
N PRO A 113 1.50 -2.90 -17.21
CA PRO A 113 1.99 -1.96 -18.21
C PRO A 113 2.02 -0.53 -17.68
N GLN A 114 3.02 0.23 -18.15
CA GLN A 114 3.15 1.67 -17.98
C GLN A 114 3.38 2.33 -19.33
N PHE A 115 2.69 3.42 -19.58
CA PHE A 115 2.89 4.29 -20.74
C PHE A 115 3.44 5.63 -20.28
N SER A 116 4.57 6.02 -20.83
CA SER A 116 5.32 7.21 -20.43
C SER A 116 5.54 8.15 -21.62
N PHE A 117 5.27 9.43 -21.43
CA PHE A 117 5.49 10.49 -22.43
C PHE A 117 6.73 11.29 -22.04
N ARG A 118 7.88 10.89 -22.58
CA ARG A 118 9.18 11.43 -22.17
C ARG A 118 9.48 12.75 -22.86
N THR A 119 9.68 13.80 -22.05
CA THR A 119 10.20 15.09 -22.50
C THR A 119 11.55 15.38 -21.83
N LYS A 120 12.16 16.53 -22.15
CA LYS A 120 13.48 16.90 -21.60
C LYS A 120 13.49 16.98 -20.07
N LYS A 121 12.45 17.53 -19.44
CA LYS A 121 12.39 17.74 -17.97
C LYS A 121 11.25 16.97 -17.30
N LEU A 122 10.15 16.74 -18.00
CA LEU A 122 8.96 16.11 -17.46
C LEU A 122 8.68 14.80 -18.19
N THR A 123 8.29 13.79 -17.43
CA THR A 123 7.83 12.50 -17.97
C THR A 123 6.51 12.15 -17.31
N PRO A 124 5.36 12.63 -17.83
CA PRO A 124 4.07 12.10 -17.39
C PRO A 124 3.93 10.64 -17.81
N PHE A 125 3.26 9.87 -16.95
CA PHE A 125 2.99 8.46 -17.20
C PHE A 125 1.62 8.05 -16.66
N VAL A 126 1.10 6.97 -17.22
CA VAL A 126 -0.09 6.26 -16.73
C VAL A 126 0.22 4.77 -16.65
N HIS A 127 -0.39 4.07 -15.70
CA HIS A 127 -0.21 2.63 -15.57
C HIS A 127 -1.50 1.93 -15.14
N ALA A 128 -1.54 0.63 -15.42
CA ALA A 128 -2.58 -0.29 -14.95
C ALA A 128 -1.89 -1.53 -14.38
N LEU A 129 -2.02 -1.73 -13.07
CA LEU A 129 -1.27 -2.73 -12.33
C LEU A 129 -2.23 -3.73 -11.68
N PHE A 130 -1.88 -5.02 -11.72
CA PHE A 130 -2.68 -6.12 -11.20
C PHE A 130 -1.82 -7.00 -10.29
N GLY A 131 -2.42 -7.60 -9.28
CA GLY A 131 -1.69 -8.52 -8.42
C GLY A 131 -2.41 -8.85 -7.14
N GLY A 132 -1.68 -8.89 -6.05
CA GLY A 132 -2.18 -9.25 -4.74
C GLY A 132 -1.98 -8.17 -3.70
N SER A 133 -2.88 -8.16 -2.74
CA SER A 133 -2.74 -7.36 -1.52
C SER A 133 -2.92 -8.26 -0.30
N ARG A 134 -2.11 -8.05 0.72
CA ARG A 134 -2.19 -8.75 2.00
C ARG A 134 -2.47 -7.76 3.11
N LEU A 135 -3.57 -7.98 3.81
CA LEU A 135 -3.95 -7.26 5.01
C LEU A 135 -3.68 -8.14 6.23
N ASN A 136 -2.84 -7.67 7.13
CA ASN A 136 -2.64 -8.24 8.44
C ASN A 136 -3.26 -7.29 9.46
N ARG A 137 -4.24 -7.79 10.17
CA ARG A 137 -4.99 -7.07 11.18
C ARG A 137 -4.76 -7.73 12.52
N SER A 138 -4.35 -6.97 13.53
CA SER A 138 -4.18 -7.45 14.89
C SER A 138 -4.67 -6.42 15.87
N GLY A 139 -5.29 -6.89 16.94
CA GLY A 139 -5.86 -5.95 17.91
C GLY A 139 -6.21 -6.59 19.23
N THR A 140 -6.80 -5.74 20.05
CA THR A 140 -7.23 -6.07 21.40
C THR A 140 -8.61 -5.48 21.62
N ASP A 141 -9.55 -6.31 22.05
CA ASP A 141 -10.88 -5.91 22.46
C ASP A 141 -10.99 -6.04 23.97
N THR A 142 -11.25 -4.95 24.64
CA THR A 142 -11.51 -4.92 26.10
C THR A 142 -12.98 -4.71 26.33
N PHE A 143 -13.60 -5.70 26.91
CA PHE A 143 -14.99 -5.68 27.30
C PHE A 143 -15.13 -5.20 28.74
N THR A 144 -15.91 -4.16 28.95
CA THR A 144 -16.14 -3.58 30.30
C THR A 144 -17.62 -3.72 30.66
N PRO A 145 -17.97 -4.65 31.53
CA PRO A 145 -19.31 -4.75 32.11
C PRO A 145 -19.54 -3.65 33.15
N PRO A 146 -20.80 -3.30 33.46
CA PRO A 146 -21.09 -2.40 34.56
C PRO A 146 -20.69 -3.02 35.92
N PRO A 147 -20.39 -2.17 36.95
CA PRO A 147 -20.07 -2.66 38.28
C PRO A 147 -21.18 -3.56 38.86
N PRO A 148 -20.82 -4.64 39.57
CA PRO A 148 -19.50 -5.02 40.07
C PRO A 148 -18.66 -5.90 39.08
N GLY A 149 -18.98 -5.93 37.82
CA GLY A 149 -18.28 -6.76 36.84
C GLY A 149 -16.82 -6.33 36.61
N THR A 150 -15.95 -7.26 36.34
CA THR A 150 -14.53 -7.02 36.02
C THR A 150 -14.31 -7.00 34.52
N PRO A 151 -13.54 -6.00 33.99
CA PRO A 151 -13.16 -6.00 32.57
C PRO A 151 -12.34 -7.22 32.19
N PHE A 152 -12.55 -7.72 30.96
CA PHE A 152 -11.74 -8.78 30.38
C PHE A 152 -11.33 -8.42 28.96
N THR A 153 -10.16 -8.92 28.55
CA THR A 153 -9.52 -8.53 27.29
C THR A 153 -9.21 -9.79 26.48
N PHE A 154 -9.48 -9.74 25.20
CA PHE A 154 -9.04 -10.76 24.26
C PHE A 154 -8.30 -10.16 23.07
N LYS A 155 -7.30 -10.90 22.57
CA LYS A 155 -6.49 -10.51 21.43
C LYS A 155 -6.95 -11.28 20.21
N PHE A 156 -6.90 -10.59 19.05
CA PHE A 156 -7.15 -11.23 17.77
C PHE A 156 -6.04 -10.90 16.76
N SER A 157 -5.86 -11.80 15.82
CA SER A 157 -4.96 -11.59 14.68
C SER A 157 -5.53 -12.32 13.47
N THR A 158 -5.66 -11.61 12.37
CA THR A 158 -6.20 -12.12 11.11
C THR A 158 -5.33 -11.67 9.95
N SER A 159 -5.12 -12.57 8.99
CA SER A 159 -4.37 -12.26 7.75
C SER A 159 -5.21 -12.71 6.55
N THR A 160 -5.41 -11.80 5.63
CA THR A 160 -6.19 -12.05 4.41
C THR A 160 -5.40 -11.59 3.19
N THR A 161 -5.40 -12.41 2.13
CA THR A 161 -4.80 -12.07 0.85
C THR A 161 -5.89 -12.00 -0.21
N ASN A 162 -5.93 -10.90 -0.94
CA ASN A 162 -6.95 -10.63 -1.94
C ASN A 162 -6.31 -10.19 -3.26
N PHE A 163 -7.03 -10.36 -4.35
CA PHE A 163 -6.68 -9.72 -5.62
C PHE A 163 -6.76 -8.21 -5.48
N ALA A 164 -5.82 -7.52 -6.13
CA ALA A 164 -5.80 -6.07 -6.15
C ALA A 164 -5.48 -5.53 -7.55
N PHE A 165 -6.05 -4.37 -7.83
CA PHE A 165 -5.83 -3.59 -9.04
C PHE A 165 -5.46 -2.17 -8.64
N ALA A 166 -4.52 -1.55 -9.39
CA ALA A 166 -4.25 -0.12 -9.28
C ALA A 166 -4.18 0.49 -10.66
N GLY A 167 -5.01 1.49 -10.88
CA GLY A 167 -5.00 2.31 -12.10
C GLY A 167 -4.68 3.74 -11.74
N GLY A 168 -3.69 4.31 -12.38
CA GLY A 168 -3.28 5.65 -12.04
C GLY A 168 -2.19 6.21 -12.95
N GLY A 169 -1.49 7.19 -12.43
CA GLY A 169 -0.40 7.81 -13.15
C GLY A 169 0.27 8.91 -12.33
N GLY A 170 1.23 9.54 -12.95
CA GLY A 170 2.01 10.57 -12.29
C GLY A 170 2.91 11.33 -13.24
N VAL A 171 3.83 12.04 -12.65
CA VAL A 171 4.83 12.82 -13.36
C VAL A 171 6.19 12.68 -12.69
N ASP A 172 7.23 12.47 -13.50
CA ASP A 172 8.63 12.54 -13.08
C ASP A 172 9.20 13.89 -13.51
N TYR A 173 9.80 14.59 -12.56
CA TYR A 173 10.57 15.80 -12.80
C TYR A 173 12.07 15.47 -12.75
N LYS A 174 12.76 15.54 -13.88
CA LYS A 174 14.17 15.20 -14.00
C LYS A 174 15.07 16.32 -13.48
N PHE A 175 15.90 16.02 -12.49
CA PHE A 175 16.98 16.89 -12.03
C PHE A 175 18.26 16.68 -12.83
N SER A 176 18.50 15.42 -13.21
CA SER A 176 19.64 15.00 -14.01
C SER A 176 19.23 13.85 -14.94
N GLU A 177 20.16 13.36 -15.75
CA GLU A 177 19.93 12.21 -16.63
C GLU A 177 19.55 10.94 -15.87
N ARG A 178 20.03 10.80 -14.63
CA ARG A 178 19.84 9.59 -13.80
C ARG A 178 18.88 9.77 -12.63
N LEU A 179 18.48 11.00 -12.29
CA LEU A 179 17.70 11.26 -11.10
C LEU A 179 16.48 12.13 -11.40
N ALA A 180 15.33 11.67 -10.95
CA ALA A 180 14.07 12.42 -11.03
C ALA A 180 13.31 12.35 -9.70
N TRP A 181 12.44 13.32 -9.49
CA TRP A 181 11.42 13.30 -8.45
C TRP A 181 10.10 12.86 -9.08
N ARG A 182 9.40 11.93 -8.42
CA ARG A 182 8.10 11.41 -8.86
C ARG A 182 6.99 11.84 -7.91
N ALA A 183 5.87 12.26 -8.47
CA ALA A 183 4.59 12.33 -7.80
C ALA A 183 3.57 11.52 -8.60
N GLN A 184 2.84 10.62 -7.92
CA GLN A 184 1.84 9.76 -8.55
C GLN A 184 0.59 9.63 -7.68
N ALA A 185 -0.54 9.36 -8.33
CA ALA A 185 -1.81 9.08 -7.69
C ALA A 185 -2.46 7.87 -8.36
N ASP A 186 -2.95 6.94 -7.54
CA ASP A 186 -3.55 5.70 -7.97
C ASP A 186 -4.93 5.52 -7.35
N TYR A 187 -5.87 5.10 -8.16
CA TYR A 187 -7.07 4.44 -7.70
C TYR A 187 -6.71 2.99 -7.42
N PHE A 188 -6.94 2.55 -6.21
CA PHE A 188 -6.55 1.24 -5.72
C PHE A 188 -7.78 0.43 -5.32
N GLU A 189 -8.03 -0.67 -6.00
CA GLU A 189 -9.16 -1.56 -5.78
C GLU A 189 -8.72 -2.88 -5.19
N ILE A 190 -9.41 -3.34 -4.16
CA ILE A 190 -9.18 -4.63 -3.51
C ILE A 190 -10.47 -5.45 -3.61
N GLY A 191 -10.38 -6.58 -4.30
CA GLY A 191 -11.47 -7.53 -4.40
C GLY A 191 -11.56 -8.36 -3.11
N ILE A 192 -12.66 -8.20 -2.37
CA ILE A 192 -12.99 -9.07 -1.23
C ILE A 192 -14.27 -9.83 -1.55
N PRO A 193 -14.56 -10.96 -0.89
CA PRO A 193 -15.80 -11.69 -1.12
C PRO A 193 -17.02 -10.77 -1.02
N ASN A 194 -17.86 -10.78 -2.07
CA ASN A 194 -19.11 -10.04 -2.21
C ASN A 194 -19.02 -8.50 -2.28
N ARG A 195 -17.83 -7.90 -2.29
CA ARG A 195 -17.66 -6.45 -2.50
C ARG A 195 -16.25 -6.07 -2.94
N THR A 196 -16.10 -4.88 -3.49
CA THR A 196 -14.81 -4.25 -3.75
C THR A 196 -14.58 -3.08 -2.81
N LEU A 197 -13.32 -2.92 -2.37
CA LEU A 197 -12.90 -1.75 -1.61
C LEU A 197 -12.17 -0.79 -2.53
N ASN A 198 -12.70 0.41 -2.64
CA ASN A 198 -12.15 1.48 -3.47
C ASN A 198 -11.29 2.40 -2.60
N ASN A 199 -10.04 2.54 -2.96
CA ASN A 199 -9.07 3.31 -2.19
C ASN A 199 -8.35 4.30 -3.11
N VAL A 200 -7.75 5.31 -2.51
CA VAL A 200 -6.87 6.24 -3.21
C VAL A 200 -5.50 6.18 -2.55
N ARG A 201 -4.46 6.07 -3.38
CA ARG A 201 -3.06 6.11 -2.96
C ARG A 201 -2.38 7.28 -3.63
N VAL A 202 -1.62 8.07 -2.89
CA VAL A 202 -0.75 9.13 -3.41
C VAL A 202 0.66 8.85 -2.94
N SER A 203 1.63 8.85 -3.85
CA SER A 203 3.02 8.56 -3.51
C SER A 203 3.95 9.61 -4.10
N THR A 204 5.02 9.91 -3.37
CA THR A 204 6.07 10.83 -3.82
C THR A 204 7.44 10.35 -3.38
N GLY A 205 8.46 10.55 -4.20
CA GLY A 205 9.80 10.07 -3.91
C GLY A 205 10.77 10.27 -5.05
N LEU A 206 11.84 9.48 -5.04
CA LEU A 206 12.92 9.58 -6.02
C LEU A 206 12.89 8.43 -7.01
N VAL A 207 13.23 8.71 -8.25
CA VAL A 207 13.44 7.75 -9.33
C VAL A 207 14.89 7.78 -9.76
N ILE A 208 15.50 6.60 -9.85
CA ILE A 208 16.84 6.41 -10.42
C ILE A 208 16.68 5.71 -11.77
N HIS A 209 17.26 6.29 -12.81
CA HIS A 209 17.26 5.78 -14.18
C HIS A 209 18.58 5.10 -14.53
N PHE A 210 18.49 3.97 -15.25
CA PHE A 210 19.61 3.15 -15.70
C PHE A 210 19.58 2.91 -17.20
#